data_38e05e20104e9ff6286e1fb51254103d
#
_entry.id   38e05e20104e9ff6286e1fb51254103d
#
_cell.length_a   1.000
_cell.length_b   1.000
_cell.length_c   1.000
_cell.angle_alpha   90.00
_cell.angle_beta   90.00
_cell.angle_gamma   90.00
#
_symmetry.space_group_name_H-M   'P 1'
#
loop_
_entity.id
_entity.type
_entity.pdbx_description
1 polymer ?
#
loop_
_entity_poly.entity_id
_entity_poly.type
_entity_poly.pdbx_seq_one_letter_code
_entity_poly.pdbx_strand_id
1 'polypeptide(L)'
;MSNPFFRIEMLPAKHGDALWIEYGTPDNLRRILIDGGPINAWPEVSARLQQLPPGDTGVELAVISHVDTDHIEGLVRLMAEPFKRWLVKPEEIWFNGWRHIGEAKNLGGREGEFLSALIVQRAPSRWNKRFGGKAVCTGKLADDRVELAVGMRLTLVSPNAASLAALEKDWRSSVKKWAIMPGDLEAAWAQLVDENKFHPDAELTLGPGDLTADLLSQLKGRDSGAANGSSIAFLAEFGGKSCLFLADAHAGVVCETLRDHGYTKDKPLKVDAMKIAHHGSRNNITPELLELVDAKHFLVSSNGDKFGHPDSAAIEAVILGSRRKPTLWFNYLSDHNAKWKAESLKPGARFRTKYPAKGKSGIVVTL
;
A
#
# COMPACT_ATOMS: atom_id res chain seq x y z
N MET A 1 6.88 6.77 -32.75
CA MET A 1 7.01 6.03 -31.47
C MET A 1 6.04 6.67 -30.50
N SER A 2 5.17 5.88 -29.87
CA SER A 2 4.25 6.37 -28.84
C SER A 2 5.02 6.86 -27.61
N ASN A 3 4.61 8.00 -27.03
CA ASN A 3 5.27 8.56 -25.85
C ASN A 3 5.10 7.62 -24.65
N PRO A 4 6.16 7.41 -23.84
CA PRO A 4 6.06 6.67 -22.60
C PRO A 4 5.16 7.42 -21.60
N PHE A 5 4.45 6.67 -20.76
CA PHE A 5 3.61 7.23 -19.72
C PHE A 5 3.80 6.48 -18.38
N PHE A 6 3.51 7.18 -17.30
CA PHE A 6 3.43 6.63 -15.94
C PHE A 6 2.12 7.08 -15.34
N ARG A 7 1.22 6.13 -15.10
CA ARG A 7 -0.14 6.36 -14.65
C ARG A 7 -0.39 5.58 -13.36
N ILE A 8 -1.01 6.25 -12.39
CA ILE A 8 -1.36 5.70 -11.08
C ILE A 8 -2.86 5.85 -10.92
N GLU A 9 -3.54 4.74 -10.71
CA GLU A 9 -4.96 4.71 -10.40
C GLU A 9 -5.13 4.30 -8.93
N MET A 10 -5.65 5.21 -8.10
CA MET A 10 -6.10 4.88 -6.76
C MET A 10 -7.49 4.28 -6.87
N LEU A 11 -7.60 2.97 -6.66
CA LEU A 11 -8.85 2.24 -6.75
C LEU A 11 -9.79 2.58 -5.58
N PRO A 12 -11.09 2.27 -5.69
CA PRO A 12 -12.04 2.53 -4.62
C PRO A 12 -11.93 1.47 -3.51
N ALA A 13 -10.86 1.56 -2.72
CA ALA A 13 -10.50 0.62 -1.65
C ALA A 13 -11.08 0.97 -0.28
N LYS A 14 -12.21 1.72 -0.21
CA LYS A 14 -12.84 2.15 1.04
C LYS A 14 -11.86 2.93 1.93
N HIS A 15 -11.57 2.43 3.15
CA HIS A 15 -10.63 3.02 4.10
C HIS A 15 -9.17 2.56 3.88
N GLY A 16 -8.91 1.66 2.92
CA GLY A 16 -7.61 1.05 2.68
C GLY A 16 -6.95 1.50 1.38
N ASP A 17 -5.93 0.76 0.97
CA ASP A 17 -5.18 0.98 -0.27
C ASP A 17 -5.37 -0.15 -1.28
N ALA A 18 -5.60 0.22 -2.53
CA ALA A 18 -5.42 -0.61 -3.70
C ALA A 18 -5.01 0.32 -4.85
N LEU A 19 -3.78 0.18 -5.33
CA LEU A 19 -3.23 1.05 -6.34
C LEU A 19 -2.88 0.25 -7.59
N TRP A 20 -3.40 0.68 -8.73
CA TRP A 20 -3.09 0.12 -10.03
C TRP A 20 -2.18 1.06 -10.79
N ILE A 21 -1.01 0.57 -11.14
CA ILE A 21 0.01 1.36 -11.82
C ILE A 21 0.22 0.79 -13.21
N GLU A 22 0.24 1.69 -14.20
CA GLU A 22 0.55 1.36 -15.57
C GLU A 22 1.69 2.26 -16.06
N TYR A 23 2.68 1.66 -16.71
CA TYR A 23 3.84 2.36 -17.24
C TYR A 23 4.35 1.68 -18.53
N GLY A 24 5.13 2.40 -19.31
CA GLY A 24 5.63 1.93 -20.60
C GLY A 24 5.07 2.75 -21.76
N THR A 25 4.90 2.10 -22.88
CA THR A 25 4.22 2.62 -24.07
C THR A 25 2.96 1.79 -24.34
N PRO A 26 1.99 2.29 -25.15
CA PRO A 26 0.82 1.49 -25.52
C PRO A 26 1.17 0.09 -26.06
N ASP A 27 2.28 -0.02 -26.79
CA ASP A 27 2.73 -1.28 -27.41
C ASP A 27 3.55 -2.17 -26.45
N ASN A 28 4.00 -1.62 -25.32
CA ASN A 28 4.76 -2.34 -24.31
C ASN A 28 4.33 -1.86 -22.89
N LEU A 29 3.08 -2.16 -22.57
CA LEU A 29 2.45 -1.80 -21.30
C LEU A 29 2.87 -2.75 -20.19
N ARG A 30 3.28 -2.20 -19.05
CA ARG A 30 3.60 -2.92 -17.82
C ARG A 30 2.75 -2.44 -16.67
N ARG A 31 2.56 -3.31 -15.69
CA ARG A 31 1.67 -3.05 -14.56
C ARG A 31 2.26 -3.46 -13.23
N ILE A 32 1.94 -2.67 -12.20
CA ILE A 32 2.20 -3.01 -10.80
C ILE A 32 0.86 -2.87 -10.05
N LEU A 33 0.58 -3.83 -9.17
CA LEU A 33 -0.53 -3.75 -8.23
C LEU A 33 0.05 -3.60 -6.82
N ILE A 34 -0.35 -2.57 -6.09
CA ILE A 34 0.03 -2.37 -4.68
C ILE A 34 -1.24 -2.50 -3.85
N ASP A 35 -1.24 -3.47 -2.95
CA ASP A 35 -2.34 -3.81 -2.04
C ASP A 35 -3.67 -4.15 -2.74
N GLY A 36 -4.62 -4.64 -1.98
CA GLY A 36 -5.92 -5.08 -2.48
C GLY A 36 -7.11 -4.48 -1.73
N GLY A 37 -6.83 -3.64 -0.73
CA GLY A 37 -7.85 -3.09 0.15
C GLY A 37 -8.48 -4.11 1.10
N PRO A 38 -9.44 -3.68 1.93
CA PRO A 38 -10.22 -4.56 2.78
C PRO A 38 -11.18 -5.40 1.96
N ILE A 39 -11.65 -6.51 2.53
CA ILE A 39 -12.51 -7.46 1.82
C ILE A 39 -13.81 -6.82 1.28
N ASN A 40 -14.37 -5.87 2.00
CA ASN A 40 -15.58 -5.16 1.57
C ASN A 40 -15.36 -4.18 0.40
N ALA A 41 -14.12 -3.95 -0.03
CA ALA A 41 -13.77 -3.22 -1.25
C ALA A 41 -13.52 -4.16 -2.44
N TRP A 42 -13.49 -5.48 -2.22
CA TRP A 42 -13.20 -6.45 -3.27
C TRP A 42 -14.13 -6.37 -4.49
N PRO A 43 -15.46 -6.14 -4.34
CA PRO A 43 -16.32 -5.99 -5.51
C PRO A 43 -15.85 -4.90 -6.48
N GLU A 44 -15.47 -3.72 -5.97
CA GLU A 44 -15.03 -2.61 -6.79
C GLU A 44 -13.62 -2.85 -7.36
N VAL A 45 -12.71 -3.38 -6.53
CA VAL A 45 -11.34 -3.71 -6.95
C VAL A 45 -11.36 -4.79 -8.02
N SER A 46 -12.08 -5.88 -7.80
CA SER A 46 -12.19 -6.98 -8.78
C SER A 46 -12.86 -6.54 -10.08
N ALA A 47 -13.89 -5.68 -9.99
CA ALA A 47 -14.54 -5.13 -11.17
C ALA A 47 -13.55 -4.34 -12.05
N ARG A 48 -12.61 -3.61 -11.43
CA ARG A 48 -11.53 -2.92 -12.19
C ARG A 48 -10.58 -3.92 -12.86
N LEU A 49 -10.17 -4.97 -12.13
CA LEU A 49 -9.27 -5.98 -12.68
C LEU A 49 -9.92 -6.77 -13.82
N GLN A 50 -11.23 -6.97 -13.78
CA GLN A 50 -12.00 -7.62 -14.86
C GLN A 50 -12.12 -6.77 -16.13
N GLN A 51 -11.83 -5.46 -16.07
CA GLN A 51 -11.82 -4.59 -17.27
C GLN A 51 -10.57 -4.74 -18.12
N LEU A 52 -9.62 -5.56 -17.73
CA LEU A 52 -8.47 -5.88 -18.58
C LEU A 52 -8.93 -6.61 -19.85
N PRO A 53 -8.24 -6.41 -20.97
CA PRO A 53 -8.56 -7.13 -22.21
C PRO A 53 -8.59 -8.65 -21.98
N PRO A 54 -9.49 -9.38 -22.65
CA PRO A 54 -9.57 -10.83 -22.51
C PRO A 54 -8.20 -11.50 -22.73
N GLY A 55 -7.78 -12.33 -21.77
CA GLY A 55 -6.49 -13.00 -21.80
C GLY A 55 -5.31 -12.18 -21.29
N ASP A 56 -5.46 -10.87 -21.11
CA ASP A 56 -4.43 -10.02 -20.51
C ASP A 56 -4.54 -10.04 -18.98
N THR A 57 -3.77 -10.91 -18.36
CA THR A 57 -3.69 -11.03 -16.89
C THR A 57 -2.33 -10.59 -16.35
N GLY A 58 -1.46 -10.05 -17.21
CA GLY A 58 -0.07 -9.75 -16.88
C GLY A 58 0.07 -8.57 -15.92
N VAL A 59 0.70 -8.84 -14.78
CA VAL A 59 1.17 -7.85 -13.80
C VAL A 59 2.63 -8.19 -13.52
N GLU A 60 3.54 -7.26 -13.68
CA GLU A 60 4.95 -7.53 -13.44
C GLU A 60 5.25 -7.73 -11.96
N LEU A 61 4.61 -6.92 -11.11
CA LEU A 61 4.82 -6.95 -9.67
C LEU A 61 3.50 -6.73 -8.91
N ALA A 62 3.22 -7.61 -7.95
CA ALA A 62 2.24 -7.34 -6.90
C ALA A 62 2.99 -7.06 -5.59
N VAL A 63 2.69 -5.95 -4.95
CA VAL A 63 3.25 -5.58 -3.64
C VAL A 63 2.13 -5.66 -2.62
N ILE A 64 2.32 -6.48 -1.60
CA ILE A 64 1.53 -6.44 -0.39
C ILE A 64 2.37 -5.71 0.63
N SER A 65 2.00 -4.46 0.90
CA SER A 65 2.83 -3.55 1.67
C SER A 65 3.06 -4.04 3.10
N HIS A 66 2.00 -4.48 3.77
CA HIS A 66 2.02 -5.04 5.12
C HIS A 66 0.77 -5.89 5.41
N VAL A 67 0.61 -6.36 6.64
CA VAL A 67 -0.37 -7.40 7.01
C VAL A 67 -1.74 -6.86 7.47
N ASP A 68 -1.95 -5.55 7.51
CA ASP A 68 -3.21 -4.99 7.99
C ASP A 68 -4.35 -5.24 7.00
N THR A 69 -5.53 -5.49 7.54
CA THR A 69 -6.70 -5.97 6.78
C THR A 69 -7.11 -5.06 5.64
N ASP A 70 -6.94 -3.77 5.82
CA ASP A 70 -7.28 -2.75 4.82
C ASP A 70 -6.27 -2.61 3.67
N HIS A 71 -5.24 -3.45 3.67
CA HIS A 71 -4.25 -3.61 2.59
C HIS A 71 -4.27 -5.02 1.98
N ILE A 72 -4.30 -6.07 2.82
CA ILE A 72 -4.01 -7.45 2.42
C ILE A 72 -5.23 -8.24 1.94
N GLU A 73 -6.44 -8.00 2.48
CA GLU A 73 -7.58 -8.90 2.34
C GLU A 73 -8.03 -9.10 0.89
N GLY A 74 -8.02 -8.05 0.06
CA GLY A 74 -8.36 -8.17 -1.35
C GLY A 74 -7.41 -9.10 -2.11
N LEU A 75 -6.10 -9.11 -1.75
CA LEU A 75 -5.14 -10.03 -2.37
C LEU A 75 -5.23 -11.45 -1.80
N VAL A 76 -5.58 -11.62 -0.53
CA VAL A 76 -5.96 -12.94 0.01
C VAL A 76 -7.15 -13.48 -0.77
N ARG A 77 -8.18 -12.66 -1.01
CA ARG A 77 -9.36 -13.04 -1.80
C ARG A 77 -9.02 -13.39 -3.24
N LEU A 78 -8.17 -12.61 -3.91
CA LEU A 78 -7.68 -12.90 -5.26
C LEU A 78 -6.99 -14.27 -5.33
N MET A 79 -6.09 -14.52 -4.37
CA MET A 79 -5.25 -15.71 -4.35
C MET A 79 -5.96 -16.94 -3.78
N ALA A 80 -7.09 -16.80 -3.09
CA ALA A 80 -7.94 -17.90 -2.66
C ALA A 80 -8.45 -18.73 -3.85
N GLU A 81 -8.66 -18.09 -5.00
CA GLU A 81 -8.93 -18.80 -6.25
C GLU A 81 -7.76 -19.68 -6.71
N PRO A 82 -8.00 -20.78 -7.40
CA PRO A 82 -6.95 -21.49 -8.13
C PRO A 82 -6.18 -20.55 -9.06
N PHE A 83 -4.85 -20.69 -9.15
CA PHE A 83 -3.98 -19.78 -9.93
C PHE A 83 -4.47 -19.51 -11.36
N LYS A 84 -5.05 -20.53 -12.03
CA LYS A 84 -5.62 -20.38 -13.37
C LYS A 84 -6.78 -19.39 -13.45
N ARG A 85 -7.49 -19.17 -12.33
CA ARG A 85 -8.66 -18.26 -12.22
C ARG A 85 -8.30 -16.89 -11.68
N TRP A 86 -7.02 -16.63 -11.32
CA TRP A 86 -6.65 -15.31 -10.86
C TRP A 86 -6.92 -14.27 -11.93
N LEU A 87 -7.57 -13.18 -11.54
CA LEU A 87 -7.89 -12.06 -12.43
C LEU A 87 -6.61 -11.40 -12.97
N VAL A 88 -5.57 -11.35 -12.15
CA VAL A 88 -4.22 -10.91 -12.54
C VAL A 88 -3.18 -11.92 -12.04
N LYS A 89 -2.10 -12.08 -12.79
CA LYS A 89 -1.04 -13.07 -12.53
C LYS A 89 0.30 -12.38 -12.42
N PRO A 90 0.68 -11.88 -11.24
CA PRO A 90 1.95 -11.20 -11.06
C PRO A 90 3.13 -12.13 -11.36
N GLU A 91 4.15 -11.60 -12.05
CA GLU A 91 5.41 -12.32 -12.30
C GLU A 91 6.23 -12.44 -11.01
N GLU A 92 6.07 -11.48 -10.11
CA GLU A 92 6.67 -11.47 -8.78
C GLU A 92 5.69 -10.92 -7.75
N ILE A 93 5.79 -11.41 -6.51
CA ILE A 93 4.98 -11.00 -5.36
C ILE A 93 5.94 -10.54 -4.26
N TRP A 94 5.87 -9.26 -3.88
CA TRP A 94 6.56 -8.76 -2.70
C TRP A 94 5.64 -8.81 -1.49
N PHE A 95 6.06 -9.57 -0.50
CA PHE A 95 5.36 -9.69 0.77
C PHE A 95 6.31 -10.22 1.85
N ASN A 96 6.38 -9.52 2.97
CA ASN A 96 7.12 -9.96 4.14
C ASN A 96 6.23 -10.81 5.04
N GLY A 97 6.10 -12.10 4.70
CA GLY A 97 5.45 -13.08 5.56
C GLY A 97 6.38 -13.57 6.66
N TRP A 98 5.85 -14.39 7.58
CA TRP A 98 6.59 -14.87 8.75
C TRP A 98 7.99 -15.43 8.44
N ARG A 99 8.09 -16.27 7.41
CA ARG A 99 9.36 -16.87 6.99
C ARG A 99 10.50 -15.87 6.69
N HIS A 100 10.16 -14.59 6.51
CA HIS A 100 11.10 -13.54 6.16
C HIS A 100 11.55 -12.69 7.36
N ILE A 101 10.80 -12.73 8.48
CA ILE A 101 11.00 -11.86 9.63
C ILE A 101 11.47 -12.59 10.88
N GLY A 102 11.26 -13.91 10.99
CA GLY A 102 11.62 -14.71 12.17
C GLY A 102 12.79 -15.65 11.94
N GLU A 103 13.73 -15.71 12.86
CA GLU A 103 14.77 -16.77 12.89
C GLU A 103 14.28 -18.05 13.56
N ALA A 104 13.21 -18.00 14.34
CA ALA A 104 12.71 -19.12 15.14
C ALA A 104 11.29 -19.52 14.76
N LYS A 105 11.04 -20.80 14.82
CA LYS A 105 9.72 -21.44 14.71
C LYS A 105 8.74 -20.76 15.66
N ASN A 106 7.71 -20.14 15.12
CA ASN A 106 6.43 -19.75 15.76
C ASN A 106 6.02 -18.28 15.71
N LEU A 107 4.81 -18.08 15.21
CA LEU A 107 3.73 -17.09 15.47
C LEU A 107 3.55 -15.89 14.48
N GLY A 108 2.42 -15.76 13.72
CA GLY A 108 2.11 -14.72 12.69
C GLY A 108 0.72 -14.10 12.77
N GLY A 109 0.45 -12.97 12.10
CA GLY A 109 -0.89 -12.39 11.92
C GLY A 109 -1.75 -13.29 11.00
N ARG A 110 -3.03 -13.46 11.30
CA ARG A 110 -3.92 -14.43 10.63
C ARG A 110 -3.96 -14.27 9.11
N GLU A 111 -4.23 -13.07 8.62
CA GLU A 111 -4.30 -12.77 7.19
C GLU A 111 -2.93 -12.89 6.52
N GLY A 112 -1.87 -12.59 7.25
CA GLY A 112 -0.49 -12.80 6.80
C GLY A 112 -0.12 -14.28 6.66
N GLU A 113 -0.62 -15.14 7.57
CA GLU A 113 -0.47 -16.59 7.44
C GLU A 113 -1.32 -17.13 6.28
N PHE A 114 -2.55 -16.66 6.10
CA PHE A 114 -3.39 -17.02 4.97
C PHE A 114 -2.72 -16.70 3.63
N LEU A 115 -2.21 -15.49 3.50
CA LEU A 115 -1.50 -15.09 2.28
C LEU A 115 -0.21 -15.92 2.08
N SER A 116 0.54 -16.19 3.14
CA SER A 116 1.73 -17.03 3.08
C SER A 116 1.40 -18.46 2.60
N ALA A 117 0.34 -19.07 3.15
CA ALA A 117 -0.14 -20.38 2.72
C ALA A 117 -0.56 -20.38 1.24
N LEU A 118 -1.32 -19.35 0.82
CA LEU A 118 -1.74 -19.18 -0.58
C LEU A 118 -0.57 -19.04 -1.53
N ILE A 119 0.42 -18.21 -1.20
CA ILE A 119 1.60 -18.02 -2.06
C ILE A 119 2.38 -19.32 -2.18
N VAL A 120 2.62 -20.03 -1.06
CA VAL A 120 3.36 -21.30 -1.07
C VAL A 120 2.64 -22.36 -1.88
N GLN A 121 1.32 -22.45 -1.76
CA GLN A 121 0.53 -23.46 -2.47
C GLN A 121 0.35 -23.15 -3.97
N ARG A 122 0.28 -21.88 -4.36
CA ARG A 122 -0.16 -21.49 -5.71
C ARG A 122 0.91 -20.84 -6.57
N ALA A 123 1.88 -20.13 -5.95
CA ALA A 123 2.86 -19.35 -6.68
C ALA A 123 4.22 -19.20 -5.94
N PRO A 124 4.80 -20.29 -5.38
CA PRO A 124 5.96 -20.21 -4.49
C PRO A 124 7.20 -19.58 -5.15
N SER A 125 7.41 -19.84 -6.44
CA SER A 125 8.57 -19.31 -7.19
C SER A 125 8.48 -17.81 -7.49
N ARG A 126 7.33 -17.17 -7.18
CA ARG A 126 7.10 -15.74 -7.42
C ARG A 126 7.33 -14.88 -6.16
N TRP A 127 7.49 -15.51 -5.00
CA TRP A 127 7.61 -14.82 -3.73
C TRP A 127 8.97 -14.22 -3.50
N ASN A 128 9.05 -12.88 -3.42
CA ASN A 128 10.28 -12.08 -3.21
C ASN A 128 11.46 -12.54 -4.09
N LYS A 129 11.19 -12.85 -5.34
CA LYS A 129 12.15 -13.48 -6.26
C LYS A 129 13.44 -12.68 -6.39
N ARG A 130 13.33 -11.35 -6.58
CA ARG A 130 14.49 -10.45 -6.71
C ARG A 130 15.30 -10.31 -5.41
N PHE A 131 14.74 -10.72 -4.29
CA PHE A 131 15.41 -10.80 -2.98
C PHE A 131 15.89 -12.21 -2.65
N GLY A 132 15.92 -13.12 -3.64
CA GLY A 132 16.31 -14.51 -3.44
C GLY A 132 15.38 -15.28 -2.49
N GLY A 133 14.10 -14.92 -2.42
CA GLY A 133 13.12 -15.48 -1.49
C GLY A 133 13.32 -15.01 -0.03
N LYS A 134 14.10 -13.95 0.19
CA LYS A 134 14.31 -13.31 1.50
C LYS A 134 13.41 -12.10 1.69
N ALA A 135 13.51 -11.43 2.83
CA ALA A 135 12.74 -10.23 3.13
C ALA A 135 12.99 -9.10 2.10
N VAL A 136 11.92 -8.43 1.70
CA VAL A 136 11.96 -7.14 1.02
C VAL A 136 12.25 -6.07 2.06
N CYS A 137 13.48 -5.57 2.10
CA CYS A 137 13.97 -4.73 3.18
C CYS A 137 15.14 -3.89 2.69
N THR A 138 15.31 -2.67 3.20
CA THR A 138 16.46 -1.82 2.92
C THR A 138 17.76 -2.47 3.39
N GLY A 139 18.88 -2.14 2.74
CA GLY A 139 20.20 -2.70 3.04
C GLY A 139 20.42 -4.14 2.53
N LYS A 140 19.53 -4.67 1.69
CA LYS A 140 19.65 -6.02 1.11
C LYS A 140 20.14 -6.02 -0.34
N LEU A 141 19.96 -4.92 -1.04
CA LEU A 141 20.38 -4.73 -2.42
C LEU A 141 21.30 -3.53 -2.52
N ALA A 142 22.09 -3.49 -3.58
CA ALA A 142 22.91 -2.32 -3.87
C ALA A 142 22.00 -1.09 -4.07
N ASP A 143 22.28 -0.01 -3.32
CA ASP A 143 21.49 1.23 -3.33
C ASP A 143 19.97 1.01 -3.09
N ASP A 144 19.59 -0.11 -2.48
CA ASP A 144 18.20 -0.51 -2.26
C ASP A 144 17.33 -0.54 -3.52
N ARG A 145 17.97 -0.77 -4.69
CA ARG A 145 17.36 -0.59 -6.00
C ARG A 145 17.00 -1.90 -6.67
N VAL A 146 15.83 -1.90 -7.29
CA VAL A 146 15.33 -2.95 -8.17
C VAL A 146 14.98 -2.33 -9.53
N GLU A 147 15.41 -2.96 -10.60
CA GLU A 147 14.99 -2.60 -11.96
C GLU A 147 13.92 -3.58 -12.45
N LEU A 148 12.82 -3.02 -12.92
CA LEU A 148 11.74 -3.72 -13.60
C LEU A 148 11.87 -3.55 -15.12
N ALA A 149 11.00 -4.23 -15.87
CA ALA A 149 10.99 -4.14 -17.31
C ALA A 149 10.86 -2.68 -17.81
N VAL A 150 11.26 -2.44 -19.03
CA VAL A 150 11.20 -1.17 -19.76
C VAL A 150 11.83 0.02 -19.03
N GLY A 151 12.69 -0.23 -18.01
CA GLY A 151 13.43 0.80 -17.30
C GLY A 151 12.72 1.47 -16.13
N MET A 152 11.67 0.85 -15.58
CA MET A 152 11.11 1.25 -14.29
C MET A 152 12.11 0.91 -13.18
N ARG A 153 12.43 1.88 -12.34
CA ARG A 153 13.30 1.69 -11.17
C ARG A 153 12.50 1.86 -9.88
N LEU A 154 12.68 0.91 -8.97
CA LEU A 154 12.13 0.98 -7.63
C LEU A 154 13.29 1.08 -6.64
N THR A 155 13.27 2.09 -5.75
CA THR A 155 14.24 2.23 -4.66
C THR A 155 13.51 2.13 -3.34
N LEU A 156 13.83 1.10 -2.54
CA LEU A 156 13.19 0.89 -1.24
C LEU A 156 13.54 2.03 -0.28
N VAL A 157 12.55 2.46 0.50
CA VAL A 157 12.72 3.42 1.60
C VAL A 157 12.20 2.89 2.93
N SER A 158 11.54 1.74 2.95
CA SER A 158 11.04 0.98 4.11
C SER A 158 10.69 -0.44 3.65
N PRO A 159 10.64 -1.44 4.57
CA PRO A 159 11.10 -1.40 5.95
C PRO A 159 12.61 -1.55 6.07
N ASN A 160 13.15 -1.24 7.25
CA ASN A 160 14.50 -1.65 7.64
C ASN A 160 14.45 -2.93 8.51
N ALA A 161 15.62 -3.48 8.85
CA ALA A 161 15.70 -4.70 9.65
C ALA A 161 15.09 -4.55 11.05
N ALA A 162 15.20 -3.37 11.67
CA ALA A 162 14.61 -3.11 12.98
C ALA A 162 13.08 -3.11 12.94
N SER A 163 12.48 -2.57 11.87
CA SER A 163 11.04 -2.61 11.65
C SER A 163 10.51 -4.03 11.50
N LEU A 164 11.24 -4.89 10.78
CA LEU A 164 10.87 -6.30 10.65
C LEU A 164 11.00 -7.07 11.96
N ALA A 165 12.02 -6.78 12.77
CA ALA A 165 12.16 -7.36 14.10
C ALA A 165 11.04 -6.93 15.06
N ALA A 166 10.56 -5.68 14.95
CA ALA A 166 9.40 -5.21 15.69
C ALA A 166 8.12 -5.94 15.27
N LEU A 167 7.93 -6.14 13.96
CA LEU A 167 6.81 -6.92 13.43
C LEU A 167 6.83 -8.37 13.95
N GLU A 168 8.00 -9.00 14.04
CA GLU A 168 8.13 -10.35 14.59
C GLU A 168 7.49 -10.48 15.97
N LYS A 169 7.79 -9.52 16.86
CA LYS A 169 7.26 -9.51 18.22
C LYS A 169 5.74 -9.34 18.25
N ASP A 170 5.21 -8.46 17.43
CA ASP A 170 3.78 -8.14 17.37
C ASP A 170 2.99 -9.28 16.73
N TRP A 171 3.51 -9.82 15.66
CA TRP A 171 2.96 -10.99 14.98
C TRP A 171 2.80 -12.18 15.92
N ARG A 172 3.79 -12.45 16.80
CA ARG A 172 3.72 -13.49 17.84
C ARG A 172 2.55 -13.29 18.81
N SER A 173 2.20 -12.06 19.13
CA SER A 173 1.10 -11.78 20.06
C SER A 173 -0.28 -11.93 19.41
N SER A 174 -0.38 -11.64 18.13
CA SER A 174 -1.65 -11.58 17.40
C SER A 174 -2.23 -12.98 17.14
N VAL A 175 -1.44 -13.94 16.72
CA VAL A 175 -1.97 -15.28 16.36
C VAL A 175 -2.29 -16.19 17.52
N LYS A 176 -1.77 -15.90 18.73
CA LYS A 176 -2.24 -16.60 19.94
C LYS A 176 -3.76 -16.61 20.05
N LYS A 177 -4.40 -15.55 19.57
CA LYS A 177 -5.88 -15.39 19.59
C LYS A 177 -6.59 -16.35 18.64
N TRP A 178 -5.90 -16.85 17.61
CA TRP A 178 -6.50 -17.65 16.54
C TRP A 178 -6.09 -19.13 16.57
N ALA A 179 -5.35 -19.56 17.59
CA ALA A 179 -4.84 -20.91 17.71
C ALA A 179 -4.03 -21.42 16.49
N ILE A 180 -3.47 -20.50 15.71
CA ILE A 180 -2.50 -20.82 14.64
C ILE A 180 -1.10 -20.62 15.20
N MET A 181 -0.22 -21.59 14.94
CA MET A 181 1.21 -21.40 15.17
C MET A 181 1.78 -20.64 13.97
N PRO A 182 2.57 -19.58 14.15
CA PRO A 182 3.16 -18.86 13.04
C PRO A 182 4.06 -19.72 12.19
N GLY A 183 3.90 -19.55 10.88
CA GLY A 183 4.55 -20.39 9.90
C GLY A 183 3.93 -21.79 9.81
N ASP A 184 2.86 -22.09 10.56
CA ASP A 184 2.05 -23.29 10.38
C ASP A 184 1.08 -23.08 9.21
N LEU A 185 1.62 -23.26 8.02
CA LEU A 185 0.88 -23.05 6.77
C LEU A 185 -0.24 -24.07 6.57
N GLU A 186 -0.20 -25.22 7.21
CA GLU A 186 -1.26 -26.24 7.15
C GLU A 186 -2.46 -25.80 7.98
N ALA A 187 -2.23 -25.34 9.23
CA ALA A 187 -3.29 -24.80 10.05
C ALA A 187 -3.88 -23.52 9.46
N ALA A 188 -3.06 -22.65 8.90
CA ALA A 188 -3.52 -21.46 8.20
C ALA A 188 -4.38 -21.80 6.97
N TRP A 189 -3.95 -22.79 6.19
CA TRP A 189 -4.71 -23.28 5.05
C TRP A 189 -6.06 -23.86 5.46
N ALA A 190 -6.09 -24.69 6.50
CA ALA A 190 -7.33 -25.27 7.02
C ALA A 190 -8.33 -24.20 7.45
N GLN A 191 -7.87 -23.20 8.21
CA GLN A 191 -8.74 -22.08 8.61
C GLN A 191 -9.18 -21.22 7.43
N LEU A 192 -8.32 -21.00 6.43
CA LEU A 192 -8.68 -20.27 5.23
C LEU A 192 -9.80 -20.95 4.45
N VAL A 193 -9.77 -22.30 4.36
CA VAL A 193 -10.81 -23.08 3.69
C VAL A 193 -12.17 -22.91 4.37
N ASP A 194 -12.17 -22.76 5.69
CA ASP A 194 -13.40 -22.56 6.49
C ASP A 194 -13.82 -21.08 6.57
N GLU A 195 -12.97 -20.13 6.10
CA GLU A 195 -13.22 -18.69 6.19
C GLU A 195 -14.02 -18.18 4.98
N ASN A 196 -15.34 -18.14 5.12
CA ASN A 196 -16.28 -17.81 4.06
C ASN A 196 -16.00 -16.48 3.35
N LYS A 197 -15.50 -15.46 4.06
CA LYS A 197 -15.29 -14.13 3.46
C LYS A 197 -14.31 -14.10 2.29
N PHE A 198 -13.45 -15.09 2.15
CA PHE A 198 -12.49 -15.20 1.05
C PHE A 198 -12.95 -16.16 -0.06
N HIS A 199 -14.10 -16.81 0.07
CA HIS A 199 -14.62 -17.72 -0.96
C HIS A 199 -15.42 -16.95 -2.04
N PRO A 200 -15.39 -17.40 -3.31
CA PRO A 200 -16.08 -16.75 -4.42
C PRO A 200 -17.58 -16.60 -4.22
N ASP A 201 -18.21 -17.61 -3.64
CA ASP A 201 -19.65 -17.73 -3.46
C ASP A 201 -20.15 -17.25 -2.10
N ALA A 202 -19.25 -16.73 -1.24
CA ALA A 202 -19.66 -16.17 0.03
C ALA A 202 -20.42 -14.86 -0.22
N GLU A 203 -21.69 -14.80 0.16
CA GLU A 203 -22.36 -13.52 0.35
C GLU A 203 -21.53 -12.72 1.34
N LEU A 204 -21.12 -11.51 0.95
CA LEU A 204 -20.44 -10.56 1.83
C LEU A 204 -21.47 -10.04 2.84
N THR A 205 -21.88 -10.87 3.77
CA THR A 205 -22.63 -10.43 4.93
C THR A 205 -21.69 -9.59 5.77
N LEU A 206 -21.96 -8.28 5.76
CA LEU A 206 -21.39 -7.32 6.70
C LEU A 206 -21.86 -7.73 8.11
N GLY A 207 -21.14 -8.65 8.73
CA GLY A 207 -21.23 -8.82 10.17
C GLY A 207 -20.70 -7.53 10.82
N PRO A 208 -21.38 -6.97 11.84
CA PRO A 208 -20.81 -5.89 12.61
C PRO A 208 -19.56 -6.45 13.30
N GLY A 209 -18.38 -6.16 12.79
CA GLY A 209 -17.15 -6.35 13.53
C GLY A 209 -17.23 -5.41 14.73
N ASP A 210 -17.33 -5.96 15.92
CA ASP A 210 -17.31 -5.21 17.15
C ASP A 210 -16.00 -4.43 17.29
N LEU A 211 -16.03 -3.20 16.77
CA LEU A 211 -15.05 -2.18 17.10
C LEU A 211 -15.44 -1.65 18.48
N THR A 212 -14.84 -2.21 19.52
CA THR A 212 -14.99 -1.66 20.85
C THR A 212 -14.39 -0.26 20.90
N ALA A 213 -15.10 0.67 21.54
CA ALA A 213 -14.69 2.06 21.74
C ALA A 213 -13.31 2.22 22.39
N ASP A 214 -12.79 1.17 23.01
CA ASP A 214 -11.44 1.12 23.63
C ASP A 214 -10.30 1.21 22.63
N LEU A 215 -10.47 0.76 21.38
CA LEU A 215 -9.42 0.91 20.36
C LEU A 215 -9.29 2.37 19.89
N LEU A 216 -10.37 3.14 19.94
CA LEU A 216 -10.38 4.56 19.55
C LEU A 216 -9.74 5.48 20.61
N SER A 217 -9.68 5.05 21.86
CA SER A 217 -9.09 5.85 22.95
C SER A 217 -7.55 5.82 22.98
N GLN A 218 -6.92 4.90 22.28
CA GLN A 218 -5.44 4.72 22.24
C GLN A 218 -4.74 5.55 21.17
N LEU A 219 -5.47 6.31 20.35
CA LEU A 219 -4.90 7.12 19.25
C LEU A 219 -4.42 8.50 19.73
N LYS A 220 -3.56 8.54 20.75
CA LYS A 220 -2.80 9.74 21.12
C LYS A 220 -1.31 9.42 21.05
N GLY A 221 -0.71 9.59 19.87
CA GLY A 221 0.73 9.41 19.77
C GLY A 221 1.22 9.19 18.33
N ARG A 222 2.52 9.11 18.19
CA ARG A 222 3.23 8.60 17.03
C ARG A 222 2.66 7.23 16.67
N ASP A 223 2.47 6.97 15.37
CA ASP A 223 2.18 5.61 14.92
C ASP A 223 3.30 4.68 15.40
N SER A 224 2.94 3.71 16.21
CA SER A 224 3.84 2.71 16.79
C SER A 224 3.44 1.29 16.37
N GLY A 225 2.47 1.15 15.45
CA GLY A 225 2.03 -0.13 14.93
C GLY A 225 3.17 -0.84 14.21
N ALA A 226 3.56 -2.02 14.68
CA ALA A 226 4.66 -2.76 14.06
C ALA A 226 4.31 -3.23 12.65
N ALA A 227 3.03 -3.52 12.37
CA ALA A 227 2.53 -3.81 11.03
C ALA A 227 2.80 -2.64 10.09
N ASN A 228 2.37 -1.42 10.45
CA ASN A 228 2.60 -0.20 9.67
C ASN A 228 4.11 0.07 9.48
N GLY A 229 4.91 -0.07 10.56
CA GLY A 229 6.36 0.09 10.49
C GLY A 229 7.06 -0.89 9.56
N SER A 230 6.42 -2.04 9.24
CA SER A 230 6.93 -3.05 8.32
C SER A 230 6.52 -2.82 6.85
N SER A 231 5.79 -1.76 6.56
CA SER A 231 5.31 -1.44 5.21
C SER A 231 6.44 -1.38 4.19
N ILE A 232 6.25 -2.09 3.08
CA ILE A 232 7.12 -1.99 1.91
C ILE A 232 6.79 -0.65 1.22
N ALA A 233 7.69 0.31 1.38
CA ALA A 233 7.60 1.63 0.77
C ALA A 233 8.79 1.85 -0.18
N PHE A 234 8.54 2.53 -1.30
CA PHE A 234 9.55 2.72 -2.33
C PHE A 234 9.30 3.95 -3.20
N LEU A 235 10.38 4.48 -3.74
CA LEU A 235 10.37 5.43 -4.85
C LEU A 235 10.29 4.65 -6.16
N ALA A 236 9.33 4.99 -7.02
CA ALA A 236 9.22 4.47 -8.39
C ALA A 236 9.57 5.58 -9.38
N GLU A 237 10.46 5.26 -10.33
CA GLU A 237 10.94 6.20 -11.35
C GLU A 237 10.83 5.59 -12.74
N PHE A 238 10.15 6.29 -13.65
CA PHE A 238 10.00 5.87 -15.05
C PHE A 238 9.84 7.06 -15.99
N GLY A 239 10.58 7.08 -17.10
CA GLY A 239 10.43 8.09 -18.15
C GLY A 239 10.64 9.52 -17.67
N GLY A 240 11.52 9.75 -16.69
CA GLY A 240 11.74 11.06 -16.06
C GLY A 240 10.64 11.51 -15.10
N LYS A 241 9.72 10.62 -14.77
CA LYS A 241 8.64 10.81 -13.79
C LYS A 241 8.89 9.97 -12.56
N SER A 242 8.36 10.40 -11.41
CA SER A 242 8.58 9.70 -10.15
C SER A 242 7.40 9.79 -9.19
N CYS A 243 7.18 8.71 -8.44
CA CYS A 243 6.22 8.67 -7.34
C CYS A 243 6.82 7.94 -6.13
N LEU A 244 6.69 8.55 -4.96
CA LEU A 244 7.04 7.95 -3.68
C LEU A 244 5.78 7.29 -3.09
N PHE A 245 5.78 5.95 -2.99
CA PHE A 245 4.71 5.15 -2.40
C PHE A 245 5.09 4.78 -0.97
N LEU A 246 4.34 5.28 0.00
CA LEU A 246 4.69 5.13 1.42
C LEU A 246 3.90 4.03 2.12
N ALA A 247 2.81 3.50 1.52
CA ALA A 247 1.87 2.63 2.22
C ALA A 247 1.53 3.23 3.61
N ASP A 248 1.78 2.48 4.71
CA ASP A 248 1.57 2.98 6.08
C ASP A 248 2.88 3.14 6.85
N ALA A 249 4.02 3.22 6.13
CA ALA A 249 5.36 3.29 6.71
C ALA A 249 5.52 4.40 7.75
N HIS A 250 6.30 4.11 8.76
CA HIS A 250 6.69 5.08 9.76
C HIS A 250 7.59 6.17 9.15
N ALA A 251 7.19 7.42 9.29
CA ALA A 251 7.94 8.56 8.73
C ALA A 251 9.41 8.58 9.18
N GLY A 252 9.71 8.16 10.41
CA GLY A 252 11.07 8.10 10.93
C GLY A 252 11.98 7.17 10.13
N VAL A 253 11.49 5.96 9.78
CA VAL A 253 12.24 4.97 8.99
C VAL A 253 12.49 5.51 7.57
N VAL A 254 11.45 6.08 6.95
CA VAL A 254 11.58 6.69 5.62
C VAL A 254 12.59 7.84 5.64
N CYS A 255 12.52 8.74 6.63
CA CYS A 255 13.45 9.87 6.75
C CYS A 255 14.90 9.41 6.97
N GLU A 256 15.12 8.36 7.78
CA GLU A 256 16.45 7.77 7.99
C GLU A 256 17.01 7.27 6.66
N THR A 257 16.26 6.42 5.94
CA THR A 257 16.71 5.89 4.63
C THR A 257 16.96 7.00 3.61
N LEU A 258 16.10 8.02 3.55
CA LEU A 258 16.31 9.15 2.64
C LEU A 258 17.62 9.91 2.96
N ARG A 259 17.97 10.07 4.23
CA ARG A 259 19.25 10.68 4.62
C ARG A 259 20.45 9.80 4.25
N ASP A 260 20.34 8.49 4.43
CA ASP A 260 21.38 7.54 4.02
C ASP A 260 21.63 7.60 2.51
N HIS A 261 20.59 7.91 1.72
CA HIS A 261 20.68 8.17 0.28
C HIS A 261 21.13 9.61 -0.05
N GLY A 262 21.51 10.42 0.95
CA GLY A 262 22.08 11.75 0.80
C GLY A 262 21.07 12.88 0.58
N TYR A 263 19.77 12.66 0.86
CA TYR A 263 18.77 13.72 0.84
C TYR A 263 18.79 14.49 2.14
N THR A 264 18.63 15.81 2.03
CA THR A 264 18.62 16.74 3.16
C THR A 264 17.55 17.80 2.95
N LYS A 265 17.30 18.61 3.97
CA LYS A 265 16.40 19.78 3.85
C LYS A 265 16.81 20.71 2.69
N ASP A 266 18.12 20.91 2.48
CA ASP A 266 18.61 21.79 1.42
C ASP A 266 18.69 21.10 0.05
N LYS A 267 18.76 19.76 0.05
CA LYS A 267 18.79 18.91 -1.13
C LYS A 267 17.71 17.82 -1.02
N PRO A 268 16.41 18.16 -1.06
CA PRO A 268 15.34 17.20 -0.89
C PRO A 268 15.21 16.27 -2.09
N LEU A 269 14.63 15.09 -1.84
CA LEU A 269 14.14 14.20 -2.90
C LEU A 269 13.02 14.92 -3.66
N LYS A 270 13.22 15.18 -4.95
CA LYS A 270 12.19 15.78 -5.82
C LYS A 270 11.42 14.69 -6.52
N VAL A 271 10.09 14.68 -6.33
CA VAL A 271 9.19 13.72 -6.96
C VAL A 271 8.00 14.42 -7.61
N ASP A 272 7.45 13.81 -8.66
CA ASP A 272 6.21 14.32 -9.24
C ASP A 272 5.02 14.05 -8.31
N ALA A 273 4.97 12.86 -7.69
CA ALA A 273 3.90 12.51 -6.77
C ALA A 273 4.41 11.81 -5.49
N MET A 274 3.62 11.90 -4.42
CA MET A 274 3.79 11.12 -3.19
C MET A 274 2.42 10.56 -2.77
N LYS A 275 2.27 9.22 -2.70
CA LYS A 275 1.16 8.61 -1.98
C LYS A 275 1.47 8.72 -0.50
N ILE A 276 0.72 9.57 0.19
CA ILE A 276 0.97 9.85 1.61
C ILE A 276 0.72 8.61 2.47
N ALA A 277 1.48 8.52 3.55
CA ALA A 277 1.43 7.37 4.42
C ALA A 277 0.10 7.31 5.20
N HIS A 278 -0.36 6.07 5.46
CA HIS A 278 -1.44 5.72 6.36
C HIS A 278 -2.70 6.56 6.10
N HIS A 279 -3.13 6.59 4.83
CA HIS A 279 -4.35 7.25 4.36
C HIS A 279 -4.45 8.73 4.72
N GLY A 280 -3.34 9.38 5.09
CA GLY A 280 -3.31 10.75 5.59
C GLY A 280 -3.51 10.84 7.10
N SER A 281 -3.04 9.85 7.85
CA SER A 281 -2.92 9.93 9.31
C SER A 281 -1.89 10.99 9.72
N ARG A 282 -2.26 11.83 10.69
CA ARG A 282 -1.36 12.85 11.28
C ARG A 282 -0.11 12.26 11.92
N ASN A 283 -0.15 10.98 12.29
CA ASN A 283 0.98 10.31 12.95
C ASN A 283 2.09 9.92 11.97
N ASN A 284 1.78 9.85 10.67
CA ASN A 284 2.70 9.40 9.62
C ASN A 284 3.17 10.54 8.70
N ILE A 285 2.58 11.73 8.81
CA ILE A 285 3.00 12.93 8.08
C ILE A 285 3.72 13.87 9.04
N THR A 286 5.05 13.90 8.98
CA THR A 286 5.87 14.72 9.86
C THR A 286 6.47 15.91 9.12
N PRO A 287 6.77 17.04 9.82
CA PRO A 287 7.49 18.16 9.21
C PRO A 287 8.80 17.74 8.57
N GLU A 288 9.53 16.84 9.20
CA GLU A 288 10.79 16.31 8.70
C GLU A 288 10.65 15.58 7.36
N LEU A 289 9.64 14.72 7.21
CA LEU A 289 9.35 14.06 5.93
C LEU A 289 9.08 15.10 4.83
N LEU A 290 8.31 16.15 5.14
CA LEU A 290 8.01 17.23 4.20
C LEU A 290 9.21 18.16 3.91
N GLU A 291 10.20 18.21 4.79
CA GLU A 291 11.47 18.88 4.53
C GLU A 291 12.38 18.06 3.60
N LEU A 292 12.34 16.73 3.71
CA LEU A 292 13.16 15.81 2.92
C LEU A 292 12.57 15.47 1.54
N VAL A 293 11.26 15.69 1.33
CA VAL A 293 10.56 15.35 0.08
C VAL A 293 9.87 16.57 -0.50
N ASP A 294 10.22 16.93 -1.74
CA ASP A 294 9.56 17.99 -2.52
C ASP A 294 8.66 17.37 -3.59
N ALA A 295 7.37 17.19 -3.29
CA ALA A 295 6.37 16.62 -4.19
C ALA A 295 5.43 17.67 -4.78
N LYS A 296 4.95 17.45 -6.03
CA LYS A 296 3.93 18.27 -6.67
C LYS A 296 2.51 17.80 -6.39
N HIS A 297 2.34 16.49 -6.39
CA HIS A 297 1.05 15.81 -6.24
C HIS A 297 1.09 14.95 -4.99
N PHE A 298 0.06 15.07 -4.17
CA PHE A 298 -0.12 14.24 -2.98
C PHE A 298 -1.37 13.38 -3.17
N LEU A 299 -1.20 12.07 -3.10
CA LEU A 299 -2.25 11.08 -3.33
C LEU A 299 -2.78 10.59 -1.99
N VAL A 300 -4.09 10.68 -1.81
CA VAL A 300 -4.80 10.35 -0.56
C VAL A 300 -5.86 9.30 -0.87
N SER A 301 -5.69 8.11 -0.34
CA SER A 301 -6.62 6.99 -0.52
C SER A 301 -7.34 6.73 0.79
N SER A 302 -8.58 7.16 0.91
CA SER A 302 -9.51 6.83 1.99
C SER A 302 -10.88 7.42 1.72
N ASN A 303 -11.94 6.71 2.12
CA ASN A 303 -13.30 7.23 2.19
C ASN A 303 -13.65 7.86 3.57
N GLY A 304 -12.80 7.63 4.57
CA GLY A 304 -12.98 8.15 5.93
C GLY A 304 -13.84 7.31 6.87
N ASP A 305 -14.57 6.31 6.38
CA ASP A 305 -15.64 5.63 7.12
C ASP A 305 -15.18 4.95 8.42
N LYS A 306 -13.96 4.37 8.42
CA LYS A 306 -13.50 3.57 9.56
C LYS A 306 -12.63 4.36 10.54
N PHE A 307 -11.66 5.11 10.03
CA PHE A 307 -10.65 5.78 10.85
C PHE A 307 -10.74 7.31 10.80
N GLY A 308 -11.68 7.86 10.05
CA GLY A 308 -11.82 9.31 9.88
C GLY A 308 -10.73 9.96 9.03
N HIS A 309 -9.91 9.17 8.33
CA HIS A 309 -8.85 9.71 7.48
C HIS A 309 -9.38 10.29 6.16
N PRO A 310 -8.67 11.29 5.58
CA PRO A 310 -7.45 11.91 6.11
C PRO A 310 -7.70 12.84 7.29
N ASP A 311 -6.76 12.85 8.24
CA ASP A 311 -6.75 13.83 9.31
C ASP A 311 -6.54 15.25 8.77
N SER A 312 -7.31 16.19 9.28
CA SER A 312 -7.15 17.59 8.88
C SER A 312 -5.75 18.11 9.12
N ALA A 313 -5.13 17.74 10.25
CA ALA A 313 -3.77 18.15 10.59
C ALA A 313 -2.73 17.62 9.59
N ALA A 314 -2.91 16.41 9.05
CA ALA A 314 -2.02 15.86 8.02
C ALA A 314 -2.12 16.65 6.72
N ILE A 315 -3.33 16.96 6.27
CA ILE A 315 -3.55 17.74 5.05
C ILE A 315 -3.04 19.17 5.21
N GLU A 316 -3.26 19.80 6.36
CA GLU A 316 -2.72 21.12 6.69
C GLU A 316 -1.18 21.11 6.69
N ALA A 317 -0.56 20.09 7.28
CA ALA A 317 0.89 19.94 7.26
C ALA A 317 1.43 19.82 5.83
N VAL A 318 0.79 19.04 4.97
CA VAL A 318 1.14 18.93 3.54
C VAL A 318 1.04 20.29 2.84
N ILE A 319 -0.05 21.04 3.05
CA ILE A 319 -0.26 22.34 2.40
C ILE A 319 0.78 23.36 2.86
N LEU A 320 1.06 23.40 4.16
CA LEU A 320 1.98 24.38 4.77
C LEU A 320 3.44 24.01 4.55
N GLY A 321 3.77 22.71 4.62
CA GLY A 321 5.13 22.19 4.46
C GLY A 321 5.60 22.08 3.01
N SER A 322 4.67 22.15 2.04
CA SER A 322 5.03 22.05 0.62
C SER A 322 5.81 23.27 0.14
N ARG A 323 6.94 23.03 -0.55
CA ARG A 323 7.80 24.08 -1.13
C ARG A 323 7.15 24.81 -2.31
N ARG A 324 6.17 24.18 -2.94
CA ARG A 324 5.43 24.70 -4.10
C ARG A 324 3.93 24.51 -3.87
N LYS A 325 3.09 25.09 -4.71
CA LYS A 325 1.63 24.91 -4.63
C LYS A 325 1.26 23.46 -4.92
N PRO A 326 0.90 22.64 -3.90
CA PRO A 326 0.62 21.23 -4.09
C PRO A 326 -0.76 21.01 -4.74
N THR A 327 -0.91 19.86 -5.38
CA THR A 327 -2.21 19.33 -5.79
C THR A 327 -2.52 18.07 -4.99
N LEU A 328 -3.61 18.09 -4.24
CA LEU A 328 -4.10 16.98 -3.44
C LEU A 328 -5.09 16.16 -4.28
N TRP A 329 -4.86 14.87 -4.43
CA TRP A 329 -5.70 13.95 -5.17
C TRP A 329 -6.38 12.98 -4.20
N PHE A 330 -7.71 12.98 -4.16
CA PHE A 330 -8.49 12.12 -3.29
C PHE A 330 -9.25 11.11 -4.14
N ASN A 331 -9.21 9.82 -3.78
CA ASN A 331 -9.96 8.76 -4.48
C ASN A 331 -11.44 8.70 -4.09
N TYR A 332 -11.85 9.47 -3.07
CA TYR A 332 -13.24 9.68 -2.66
C TYR A 332 -13.49 11.16 -2.37
N LEU A 333 -14.74 11.59 -2.56
CA LEU A 333 -15.26 12.80 -1.93
C LEU A 333 -16.05 12.37 -0.70
N SER A 334 -15.58 12.70 0.49
CA SER A 334 -16.17 12.35 1.79
C SER A 334 -16.27 13.59 2.70
N ASP A 335 -17.00 13.46 3.80
CA ASP A 335 -17.12 14.55 4.78
C ASP A 335 -15.76 14.91 5.41
N HIS A 336 -14.83 13.95 5.47
CA HIS A 336 -13.48 14.17 5.99
C HIS A 336 -12.60 15.03 5.09
N ASN A 337 -12.92 15.15 3.79
CA ASN A 337 -12.11 15.90 2.86
C ASN A 337 -12.87 16.96 2.04
N ALA A 338 -14.19 17.03 2.15
CA ALA A 338 -15.04 17.99 1.39
C ALA A 338 -14.64 19.46 1.63
N LYS A 339 -14.22 19.80 2.85
CA LYS A 339 -13.76 21.16 3.19
C LYS A 339 -12.59 21.61 2.31
N TRP A 340 -11.67 20.71 1.96
CA TRP A 340 -10.52 21.05 1.12
C TRP A 340 -10.90 21.37 -0.31
N LYS A 341 -11.99 20.77 -0.81
CA LYS A 341 -12.55 21.13 -2.10
C LYS A 341 -13.00 22.59 -2.11
N ALA A 342 -13.80 22.99 -1.11
CA ALA A 342 -14.28 24.36 -0.98
C ALA A 342 -13.12 25.37 -0.80
N GLU A 343 -12.16 25.04 0.11
CA GLU A 343 -11.01 25.90 0.39
C GLU A 343 -10.11 26.09 -0.84
N SER A 344 -9.92 25.05 -1.67
CA SER A 344 -9.07 25.12 -2.88
C SER A 344 -9.63 26.04 -3.97
N LEU A 345 -10.93 26.36 -3.93
CA LEU A 345 -11.61 27.23 -4.89
C LEU A 345 -11.58 28.71 -4.48
N LYS A 346 -11.17 29.02 -3.25
CA LYS A 346 -11.07 30.41 -2.77
C LYS A 346 -9.97 31.18 -3.51
N PRO A 347 -10.17 32.50 -3.77
CA PRO A 347 -9.10 33.34 -4.29
C PRO A 347 -7.85 33.27 -3.40
N GLY A 348 -6.68 33.12 -4.00
CA GLY A 348 -5.42 33.02 -3.26
C GLY A 348 -5.13 31.66 -2.62
N ALA A 349 -5.95 30.66 -2.84
CA ALA A 349 -5.70 29.31 -2.30
C ALA A 349 -4.28 28.81 -2.63
N ARG A 350 -3.56 28.35 -1.61
CA ARG A 350 -2.17 27.88 -1.71
C ARG A 350 -2.02 26.46 -2.25
N PHE A 351 -3.13 25.78 -2.54
CA PHE A 351 -3.18 24.39 -3.01
C PHE A 351 -4.29 24.19 -4.03
N ARG A 352 -4.31 23.03 -4.69
CA ARG A 352 -5.39 22.57 -5.57
C ARG A 352 -5.88 21.21 -5.07
N THR A 353 -7.12 20.86 -5.44
CA THR A 353 -7.67 19.53 -5.17
C THR A 353 -8.20 18.89 -6.45
N LYS A 354 -8.16 17.58 -6.47
CA LYS A 354 -8.77 16.73 -7.50
C LYS A 354 -9.55 15.60 -6.83
N TYR A 355 -10.73 15.34 -7.36
CA TYR A 355 -11.66 14.33 -6.86
C TYR A 355 -12.20 13.50 -8.03
N PRO A 356 -12.75 12.31 -7.78
CA PRO A 356 -13.54 11.60 -8.78
C PRO A 356 -14.70 12.43 -9.29
N ALA A 357 -15.21 12.05 -10.47
CA ALA A 357 -16.46 12.62 -10.97
C ALA A 357 -17.60 12.41 -9.99
N LYS A 358 -18.62 13.27 -10.02
CA LYS A 358 -19.78 13.19 -9.12
C LYS A 358 -20.39 11.79 -9.12
N GLY A 359 -20.56 11.19 -7.94
CA GLY A 359 -21.11 9.85 -7.76
C GLY A 359 -20.17 8.70 -8.19
N LYS A 360 -18.90 9.00 -8.44
CA LYS A 360 -17.85 8.00 -8.71
C LYS A 360 -16.82 7.96 -7.58
N SER A 361 -16.08 6.89 -7.53
CA SER A 361 -14.94 6.67 -6.64
C SER A 361 -13.75 6.12 -7.44
N GLY A 362 -12.54 6.23 -6.85
CA GLY A 362 -11.30 5.98 -7.57
C GLY A 362 -10.89 7.16 -8.45
N ILE A 363 -9.59 7.35 -8.66
CA ILE A 363 -9.07 8.46 -9.48
C ILE A 363 -7.76 8.08 -10.15
N VAL A 364 -7.57 8.55 -11.37
CA VAL A 364 -6.35 8.33 -12.17
C VAL A 364 -5.50 9.58 -12.17
N VAL A 365 -4.20 9.39 -11.89
CA VAL A 365 -3.16 10.42 -11.97
C VAL A 365 -2.16 10.01 -13.04
N THR A 366 -1.98 10.83 -14.05
CA THR A 366 -0.92 10.66 -15.05
C THR A 366 0.20 11.66 -14.77
N LEU A 367 1.44 11.19 -14.64
CA LEU A 367 2.62 11.98 -14.30
C LEU A 367 3.32 12.55 -15.54
#